data_6d81f64e775048100e4c5adcdbc017e8
#
_entry.id   6d81f64e775048100e4c5adcdbc017e8
#
_cell.length_a   1.000
_cell.length_b   1.000
_cell.length_c   1.000
_cell.angle_alpha   90.00
_cell.angle_beta   90.00
_cell.angle_gamma   90.00
#
_symmetry.space_group_name_H-M   'P 1'
#
loop_
_entity.id
_entity.type
_entity.pdbx_description
1 polymer ?
#
loop_
_entity_poly.entity_id
_entity_poly.type
_entity_poly.pdbx_seq_one_letter_code
_entity_poly.pdbx_strand_id
1 'polypeptide(L)'
;NKEVFADACQRCHSIKYADMQGGSMAAFTPNADIKQYMGKLPPDLSQYIRSRGHEYLETFVNDPQKHLEGTAMPRVGLNEEAQAQAVAYLEEIGDSKKAQREELGPKFLIYLVIFAIFGFLWKASKWRDVH
;
A
#
# COMPACT_ATOMS: atom_id res chain seq x y z
N ASN A 1 0.12 -5.95 -15.93
CA ASN A 1 0.09 -5.35 -14.59
C ASN A 1 -0.27 -3.87 -14.67
N LYS A 2 0.60 -3.03 -15.25
CA LYS A 2 0.31 -1.59 -15.45
C LYS A 2 -0.92 -1.35 -16.33
N GLU A 3 -1.06 -2.12 -17.39
CA GLU A 3 -2.17 -2.01 -18.34
C GLU A 3 -3.52 -2.33 -17.69
N VAL A 4 -3.58 -3.40 -16.90
CA VAL A 4 -4.80 -3.77 -16.15
C VAL A 4 -5.22 -2.65 -15.20
N PHE A 5 -4.26 -2.04 -14.49
CA PHE A 5 -4.53 -0.90 -13.64
C PHE A 5 -5.02 0.31 -14.44
N ALA A 6 -4.36 0.62 -15.55
CA ALA A 6 -4.73 1.76 -16.40
C ALA A 6 -6.16 1.62 -16.95
N ASP A 7 -6.52 0.43 -17.39
CA ASP A 7 -7.84 0.20 -17.98
C ASP A 7 -8.96 0.16 -16.94
N ALA A 8 -8.73 -0.42 -15.78
CA ALA A 8 -9.76 -0.65 -14.78
C ALA A 8 -9.85 0.44 -13.71
N CYS A 9 -8.72 0.97 -13.25
CA CYS A 9 -8.64 1.80 -12.05
C CYS A 9 -8.29 3.26 -12.35
N GLN A 10 -7.42 3.52 -13.34
CA GLN A 10 -6.97 4.87 -13.66
C GLN A 10 -8.08 5.79 -14.15
N ARG A 11 -9.21 5.24 -14.56
CA ARG A 11 -10.40 6.05 -14.90
C ARG A 11 -10.85 6.95 -13.75
N CYS A 12 -10.62 6.52 -12.52
CA CYS A 12 -11.01 7.24 -11.31
C CYS A 12 -9.86 7.53 -10.36
N HIS A 13 -8.86 6.64 -10.27
CA HIS A 13 -7.77 6.73 -9.32
C HIS A 13 -6.46 7.18 -9.95
N SER A 14 -5.73 8.02 -9.21
CA SER A 14 -4.36 8.42 -9.54
C SER A 14 -3.34 7.62 -8.76
N ILE A 15 -2.12 7.53 -9.28
CA ILE A 15 -0.92 7.06 -8.59
C ILE A 15 0.17 8.11 -8.77
N LYS A 16 0.34 9.00 -7.80
CA LYS A 16 1.36 10.07 -7.87
C LYS A 16 2.77 9.50 -7.98
N TYR A 17 3.05 8.39 -7.31
CA TYR A 17 4.38 7.76 -7.35
C TYR A 17 4.76 7.21 -8.73
N ALA A 18 3.80 6.95 -9.60
CA ALA A 18 4.01 6.50 -10.96
C ALA A 18 3.70 7.60 -12.00
N ASP A 19 3.47 8.83 -11.54
CA ASP A 19 3.05 9.96 -12.38
C ASP A 19 1.80 9.67 -13.24
N MET A 20 0.92 8.82 -12.70
CA MET A 20 -0.35 8.45 -13.33
C MET A 20 -1.48 9.29 -12.74
N GLN A 21 -2.05 10.18 -13.54
CA GLN A 21 -3.22 10.95 -13.14
C GLN A 21 -4.48 10.11 -13.32
N GLY A 22 -5.33 10.12 -12.30
CA GLY A 22 -6.64 9.49 -12.33
C GLY A 22 -7.56 10.16 -13.35
N GLY A 23 -8.38 9.33 -13.99
CA GLY A 23 -9.12 9.77 -15.14
C GLY A 23 -8.19 9.96 -16.33
N SER A 24 -7.86 8.91 -17.07
CA SER A 24 -7.18 9.10 -18.35
C SER A 24 -8.11 9.74 -19.37
N MET A 25 -9.40 9.69 -19.09
CA MET A 25 -10.39 10.63 -19.63
C MET A 25 -10.37 11.96 -18.90
N ALA A 26 -9.59 12.12 -17.83
CA ALA A 26 -9.50 13.37 -17.05
C ALA A 26 -8.67 14.46 -17.73
N ALA A 27 -7.98 14.14 -18.79
CA ALA A 27 -7.63 15.16 -19.77
C ALA A 27 -8.90 15.91 -20.26
N PHE A 28 -10.07 15.27 -20.13
CA PHE A 28 -11.36 15.79 -20.56
C PHE A 28 -12.37 15.99 -19.43
N THR A 29 -12.14 15.43 -18.23
CA THR A 29 -13.05 15.56 -17.09
C THR A 29 -12.31 16.13 -15.89
N PRO A 30 -12.52 17.41 -15.55
CA PRO A 30 -11.90 18.02 -14.37
C PRO A 30 -12.25 17.28 -13.07
N ASN A 31 -11.32 17.27 -12.11
CA ASN A 31 -11.52 16.67 -10.78
C ASN A 31 -12.76 17.23 -10.06
N ALA A 32 -13.12 18.50 -10.32
CA ALA A 32 -14.31 19.13 -9.77
C ALA A 32 -15.59 18.41 -10.24
N ASP A 33 -15.67 18.03 -11.51
CA ASP A 33 -16.83 17.35 -12.07
C ASP A 33 -16.92 15.91 -11.56
N ILE A 34 -15.79 15.22 -11.42
CA ILE A 34 -15.72 13.88 -10.81
C ILE A 34 -16.22 13.94 -9.37
N LYS A 35 -15.76 14.92 -8.60
CA LYS A 35 -16.19 15.13 -7.22
C LYS A 35 -17.68 15.44 -7.12
N GLN A 36 -18.20 16.24 -8.03
CA GLN A 36 -19.62 16.59 -8.05
C GLN A 36 -20.50 15.38 -8.39
N TYR A 37 -20.10 14.57 -9.37
CA TYR A 37 -20.84 13.39 -9.79
C TYR A 37 -20.79 12.27 -8.76
N MET A 38 -19.62 11.99 -8.17
CA MET A 38 -19.41 10.89 -7.22
C MET A 38 -19.55 11.29 -5.74
N GLY A 39 -19.75 12.59 -5.45
CA GLY A 39 -19.83 13.10 -4.09
C GLY A 39 -18.48 13.26 -3.39
N LYS A 40 -17.48 12.52 -3.81
CA LYS A 40 -16.11 12.54 -3.25
C LYS A 40 -15.11 12.22 -4.35
N LEU A 41 -13.96 12.89 -4.31
CA LEU A 41 -12.86 12.56 -5.21
C LEU A 41 -12.24 11.21 -4.80
N PRO A 42 -12.08 10.26 -5.76
CA PRO A 42 -11.35 9.02 -5.48
C PRO A 42 -9.94 9.29 -4.98
N PRO A 43 -9.49 8.59 -3.92
CA PRO A 43 -8.17 8.83 -3.35
C PRO A 43 -7.04 8.37 -4.27
N ASP A 44 -5.86 8.98 -4.11
CA ASP A 44 -4.62 8.50 -4.70
C ASP A 44 -4.20 7.17 -4.07
N LEU A 45 -3.81 6.20 -4.89
CA LEU A 45 -3.53 4.83 -4.45
C LEU A 45 -2.06 4.55 -4.13
N SER A 46 -1.17 5.55 -4.24
CA SER A 46 0.29 5.35 -4.08
C SER A 46 0.68 4.70 -2.76
N GLN A 47 -0.03 4.98 -1.67
CA GLN A 47 0.30 4.51 -0.32
C GLN A 47 -0.66 3.45 0.24
N TYR A 48 -1.73 3.12 -0.46
CA TYR A 48 -2.76 2.23 0.06
C TYR A 48 -2.27 0.81 0.32
N ILE A 49 -1.36 0.30 -0.52
CA ILE A 49 -0.75 -1.02 -0.30
C ILE A 49 -0.01 -1.12 1.03
N ARG A 50 0.69 -0.07 1.45
CA ARG A 50 1.39 -0.03 2.73
C ARG A 50 0.46 0.18 3.92
N SER A 51 -0.59 0.97 3.76
CA SER A 51 -1.51 1.30 4.84
C SER A 51 -2.56 0.24 5.08
N ARG A 52 -2.98 -0.49 4.05
CA ARG A 52 -4.06 -1.47 4.12
C ARG A 52 -3.63 -2.91 3.90
N GLY A 53 -2.57 -3.14 3.13
CA GLY A 53 -2.04 -4.46 2.80
C GLY A 53 -2.63 -5.06 1.53
N HIS A 54 -1.95 -6.08 1.04
CA HIS A 54 -2.28 -6.75 -0.22
C HIS A 54 -3.66 -7.43 -0.20
N GLU A 55 -3.90 -8.25 0.81
CA GLU A 55 -5.15 -8.99 0.99
C GLU A 55 -6.38 -8.08 1.11
N TYR A 56 -6.24 -6.98 1.87
CA TYR A 56 -7.32 -6.00 1.98
C TYR A 56 -7.68 -5.39 0.63
N LEU A 57 -6.68 -5.04 -0.18
CA LEU A 57 -6.92 -4.43 -1.49
C LEU A 57 -7.56 -5.41 -2.46
N GLU A 58 -7.15 -6.68 -2.47
CA GLU A 58 -7.79 -7.71 -3.30
C GLU A 58 -9.28 -7.90 -2.93
N THR A 59 -9.55 -8.05 -1.64
CA THR A 59 -10.95 -8.22 -1.18
C THR A 59 -11.79 -6.97 -1.42
N PHE A 60 -11.20 -5.78 -1.23
CA PHE A 60 -11.91 -4.53 -1.47
C PHE A 60 -12.25 -4.32 -2.95
N VAL A 61 -11.32 -4.58 -3.86
CA VAL A 61 -11.55 -4.46 -5.30
C VAL A 61 -12.62 -5.43 -5.79
N ASN A 62 -12.69 -6.62 -5.20
CA ASN A 62 -13.70 -7.61 -5.55
C ASN A 62 -15.12 -7.16 -5.21
N ASP A 63 -15.31 -6.57 -4.03
CA ASP A 63 -16.62 -6.05 -3.60
C ASP A 63 -16.49 -4.80 -2.70
N PRO A 64 -16.29 -3.62 -3.30
CA PRO A 64 -16.07 -2.39 -2.54
C PRO A 64 -17.24 -2.03 -1.62
N GLN A 65 -18.46 -2.23 -2.07
CA GLN A 65 -19.66 -1.80 -1.35
C GLN A 65 -19.95 -2.68 -0.13
N LYS A 66 -19.49 -3.92 -0.11
CA LYS A 66 -19.57 -4.81 1.05
C LYS A 66 -18.57 -4.38 2.14
N HIS A 67 -17.38 -3.92 1.75
CA HIS A 67 -16.32 -3.51 2.67
C HIS A 67 -16.46 -2.08 3.17
N LEU A 68 -17.06 -1.21 2.37
CA LEU A 68 -17.29 0.20 2.70
C LEU A 68 -18.70 0.58 2.27
N GLU A 69 -19.65 0.48 3.18
CA GLU A 69 -21.03 0.85 2.93
C GLU A 69 -21.15 2.32 2.51
N GLY A 70 -21.93 2.58 1.48
CA GLY A 70 -22.13 3.92 0.94
C GLY A 70 -21.01 4.43 0.03
N THR A 71 -19.99 3.63 -0.28
CA THR A 71 -18.97 4.02 -1.25
C THR A 71 -19.54 4.14 -2.66
N ALA A 72 -19.11 5.17 -3.39
CA ALA A 72 -19.44 5.34 -4.80
C ALA A 72 -18.60 4.44 -5.73
N MET A 73 -17.56 3.79 -5.21
CA MET A 73 -16.73 2.88 -5.99
C MET A 73 -17.54 1.67 -6.46
N PRO A 74 -17.67 1.45 -7.77
CA PRO A 74 -18.41 0.30 -8.30
C PRO A 74 -17.55 -0.97 -8.22
N ARG A 75 -18.22 -2.12 -8.28
CA ARG A 75 -17.55 -3.38 -8.54
C ARG A 75 -17.05 -3.39 -10.00
N VAL A 76 -15.74 -3.49 -10.18
CA VAL A 76 -15.11 -3.37 -11.51
C VAL A 76 -15.30 -4.62 -12.35
N GLY A 77 -15.57 -5.77 -11.71
CA GLY A 77 -15.83 -7.03 -12.42
C GLY A 77 -14.59 -7.70 -12.99
N LEU A 78 -13.42 -7.43 -12.42
CA LEU A 78 -12.18 -8.11 -12.79
C LEU A 78 -12.21 -9.57 -12.32
N ASN A 79 -11.63 -10.46 -13.12
CA ASN A 79 -11.37 -11.82 -12.66
C ASN A 79 -10.22 -11.83 -11.62
N GLU A 80 -10.05 -12.94 -10.92
CA GLU A 80 -9.04 -13.05 -9.85
C GLU A 80 -7.62 -12.74 -10.33
N GLU A 81 -7.26 -13.18 -11.52
CA GLU A 81 -5.95 -12.92 -12.10
C GLU A 81 -5.72 -11.42 -12.35
N ALA A 82 -6.70 -10.74 -12.93
CA ALA A 82 -6.62 -9.31 -13.20
C ALA A 82 -6.60 -8.49 -11.90
N GLN A 83 -7.36 -8.90 -10.88
CA GLN A 83 -7.31 -8.30 -9.55
C GLN A 83 -5.91 -8.42 -8.93
N ALA A 84 -5.35 -9.63 -8.94
CA ALA A 84 -4.00 -9.88 -8.45
C ALA A 84 -2.95 -9.07 -9.20
N GLN A 85 -3.06 -8.95 -10.51
CA GLN A 85 -2.16 -8.14 -11.33
C GLN A 85 -2.26 -6.63 -11.02
N ALA A 86 -3.46 -6.11 -10.79
CA ALA A 86 -3.66 -4.71 -10.42
C ALA A 86 -3.07 -4.41 -9.03
N VAL A 87 -3.32 -5.27 -8.05
CA VAL A 87 -2.78 -5.12 -6.69
C VAL A 87 -1.26 -5.31 -6.67
N ALA A 88 -0.72 -6.26 -7.43
CA ALA A 88 0.72 -6.44 -7.58
C ALA A 88 1.39 -5.19 -8.18
N TYR A 89 0.74 -4.52 -9.11
CA TYR A 89 1.25 -3.25 -9.65
C TYR A 89 1.26 -2.15 -8.58
N LEU A 90 0.20 -2.03 -7.77
CA LEU A 90 0.18 -1.10 -6.63
C LEU A 90 1.28 -1.39 -5.61
N GLU A 91 1.59 -2.66 -5.37
CA GLU A 91 2.67 -3.08 -4.48
C GLU A 91 4.05 -2.72 -5.06
N GLU A 92 4.27 -2.94 -6.34
CA GLU A 92 5.51 -2.57 -7.04
C GLU A 92 5.78 -1.06 -6.92
N ILE A 93 4.76 -0.23 -7.11
CA ILE A 93 4.91 1.23 -7.05
C ILE A 93 4.93 1.75 -5.62
N GLY A 94 4.03 1.29 -4.77
CA GLY A 94 3.82 1.83 -3.42
C GLY A 94 4.74 1.22 -2.35
N ASP A 95 5.27 0.03 -2.59
CA ASP A 95 6.12 -0.69 -1.64
C ASP A 95 7.29 -1.43 -2.32
N SER A 96 7.99 -0.73 -3.19
CA SER A 96 9.15 -1.26 -3.94
C SER A 96 10.28 -1.78 -3.04
N LYS A 97 10.30 -1.40 -1.78
CA LYS A 97 11.29 -1.82 -0.77
C LYS A 97 10.79 -2.90 0.18
N LYS A 98 9.64 -3.51 -0.10
CA LYS A 98 9.02 -4.50 0.77
C LYS A 98 9.98 -5.65 1.12
N ALA A 99 10.60 -6.27 0.13
CA ALA A 99 11.54 -7.37 0.36
C ALA A 99 12.72 -6.97 1.25
N GLN A 100 13.29 -5.78 1.02
CA GLN A 100 14.38 -5.26 1.84
C GLN A 100 13.94 -4.98 3.28
N ARG A 101 12.73 -4.43 3.46
CA ARG A 101 12.16 -4.16 4.78
C ARG A 101 11.87 -5.44 5.56
N GLU A 102 11.31 -6.44 4.90
CA GLU A 102 11.01 -7.74 5.51
C GLU A 102 12.29 -8.49 5.90
N GLU A 103 13.34 -8.39 5.11
CA GLU A 103 14.64 -8.95 5.44
C GLU A 103 15.31 -8.21 6.61
N LEU A 104 15.13 -6.90 6.69
CA LEU A 104 15.73 -6.06 7.72
C LEU A 104 15.15 -6.33 9.12
N GLY A 105 13.86 -6.65 9.22
CA GLY A 105 13.18 -6.89 10.50
C GLY A 105 13.86 -7.93 11.37
N PRO A 106 14.05 -9.19 10.91
CA PRO A 106 14.77 -10.21 11.66
C PRO A 106 16.22 -9.84 11.98
N LYS A 107 16.92 -9.20 11.05
CA LYS A 107 18.30 -8.73 11.26
C LYS A 107 18.36 -7.68 12.38
N PHE A 108 17.43 -6.75 12.38
CA PHE A 108 17.34 -5.72 13.44
C PHE A 108 17.09 -6.34 14.82
N LEU A 109 16.21 -7.32 14.93
CA LEU A 109 15.96 -8.05 16.18
C LEU A 109 17.22 -8.78 16.67
N ILE A 110 17.95 -9.43 15.77
CA ILE A 110 19.23 -10.09 16.11
C ILE A 110 20.23 -9.08 16.65
N TYR A 111 20.38 -7.93 16.02
CA TYR A 111 21.29 -6.87 16.52
C TYR A 111 20.85 -6.34 17.88
N LEU A 112 19.55 -6.14 18.12
CA LEU A 112 19.05 -5.74 19.44
C LEU A 112 19.38 -6.75 20.52
N VAL A 113 19.23 -8.03 20.27
CA VAL A 113 19.59 -9.10 21.22
C VAL A 113 21.10 -9.09 21.51
N ILE A 114 21.93 -8.97 20.48
CA ILE A 114 23.39 -8.89 20.64
C ILE A 114 23.78 -7.68 21.51
N PHE A 115 23.23 -6.50 21.21
CA PHE A 115 23.51 -5.29 22.00
C PHE A 115 23.00 -5.42 23.44
N ALA A 116 21.85 -6.03 23.66
CA ALA A 116 21.34 -6.30 25.01
C ALA A 116 22.26 -7.22 25.81
N ILE A 117 22.80 -8.27 25.19
CA ILE A 117 23.77 -9.17 25.81
C ILE A 117 25.06 -8.42 26.18
N PHE A 118 25.61 -7.64 25.26
CA PHE A 118 26.79 -6.81 25.53
C PHE A 118 26.56 -5.80 26.66
N GLY A 119 25.41 -5.14 26.66
CA GLY A 119 25.03 -4.21 27.72
C GLY A 119 24.91 -4.87 29.08
N PHE A 120 24.32 -6.07 29.13
CA PHE A 120 24.21 -6.85 30.34
C PHE A 120 25.59 -7.29 30.88
N LEU A 121 26.46 -7.80 30.00
CA LEU A 121 27.81 -8.20 30.36
C LEU A 121 28.64 -7.02 30.83
N TRP A 122 28.52 -5.86 30.19
CA TRP A 122 29.14 -4.62 30.62
C TRP A 122 28.68 -4.22 32.02
N LYS A 123 27.37 -4.22 32.26
CA LYS A 123 26.81 -3.91 33.59
C LYS A 123 27.30 -4.89 34.63
N ALA A 124 27.29 -6.19 34.37
CA ALA A 124 27.79 -7.20 35.31
C ALA A 124 29.26 -7.05 35.62
N SER A 125 30.08 -6.74 34.61
CA SER A 125 31.51 -6.45 34.81
C SER A 125 31.76 -5.22 35.72
N LYS A 126 31.05 -4.14 35.43
CA LYS A 126 31.19 -2.91 36.26
C LYS A 126 30.65 -3.09 37.67
N TRP A 127 29.59 -3.85 37.84
CA TRP A 127 29.07 -4.19 39.17
C TRP A 127 30.09 -4.97 40.03
N ARG A 128 30.78 -5.93 39.44
CA ARG A 128 31.85 -6.68 40.12
C ARG A 128 33.04 -5.78 40.51
N ASP A 129 33.39 -4.82 39.67
CA ASP A 129 34.52 -3.91 39.93
C ASP A 129 34.24 -2.91 41.08
N VAL A 130 32.95 -2.63 41.35
CA VAL A 130 32.47 -1.71 42.39
C VAL A 130 32.19 -2.41 43.71
N HIS A 131 31.84 -3.66 43.70
CA HIS A 131 31.48 -4.49 44.86
C HIS A 131 32.40 -5.69 45.01
#